data_38be84e80a1d178ed12788fe9c81e465
#
_entry.id   38be84e80a1d178ed12788fe9c81e465
#
_cell.length_a   1.000
_cell.length_b   1.000
_cell.length_c   1.000
_cell.angle_alpha   90.00
_cell.angle_beta   90.00
_cell.angle_gamma   90.00
#
_symmetry.space_group_name_H-M   'P 1'
#
loop_
_entity.id
_entity.type
_entity.pdbx_description
1 polymer ?
#
loop_
_entity_poly.entity_id
_entity_poly.type
_entity_poly.pdbx_seq_one_letter_code
_entity_poly.pdbx_strand_id
1 'polypeptide(L)'
;MNKLITWNPLREMEQAQNRFSTFFSGIPTFPIRFPKNGGSFKLADWSPLVDITEDDHEYLFKADLPEMKKDDVKVTIENGILYISGERRAEKEEKKRKFHRVERFFGTFERTFTVPEDAEPTKIVAEFHDGVLQVHLPKRPMPKPKTIEVKVQ
;
A
#
# COMPACT_ATOMS: atom_id res chain seq x y z
N MET A 1 0.42 -16.41 55.50
CA MET A 1 -0.67 -16.83 54.59
C MET A 1 -0.21 -16.57 53.16
N ASN A 2 0.22 -17.62 52.45
CA ASN A 2 0.63 -17.52 51.07
C ASN A 2 -0.62 -17.52 50.17
N LYS A 3 -0.92 -16.37 49.52
CA LYS A 3 -1.91 -16.33 48.48
C LYS A 3 -1.32 -17.02 47.24
N LEU A 4 -1.87 -18.17 46.88
CA LEU A 4 -1.62 -18.84 45.62
C LEU A 4 -2.08 -17.88 44.47
N ILE A 5 -1.13 -17.37 43.74
CA ILE A 5 -1.43 -16.60 42.52
C ILE A 5 -1.83 -17.62 41.47
N THR A 6 -3.11 -17.68 41.16
CA THR A 6 -3.63 -18.52 40.07
C THR A 6 -3.17 -17.93 38.78
N TRP A 7 -2.23 -18.58 38.11
CA TRP A 7 -1.79 -18.20 36.75
C TRP A 7 -2.95 -18.42 35.77
N ASN A 8 -3.38 -17.35 35.09
CA ASN A 8 -4.45 -17.38 34.12
C ASN A 8 -3.92 -16.83 32.77
N PRO A 9 -3.58 -17.72 31.84
CA PRO A 9 -2.96 -17.33 30.57
C PRO A 9 -3.87 -16.46 29.69
N LEU A 10 -5.20 -16.58 29.82
CA LEU A 10 -6.16 -15.74 29.08
C LEU A 10 -6.10 -14.29 29.56
N ARG A 11 -5.92 -14.05 30.85
CA ARG A 11 -5.82 -12.71 31.43
C ARG A 11 -4.51 -12.01 31.09
N GLU A 12 -3.42 -12.78 30.94
CA GLU A 12 -2.14 -12.26 30.50
C GLU A 12 -2.18 -11.90 29.00
N MET A 13 -2.92 -12.67 28.19
CA MET A 13 -3.11 -12.39 26.78
C MET A 13 -3.95 -11.14 26.56
N GLU A 14 -4.99 -10.89 27.36
CA GLU A 14 -5.76 -9.64 27.35
C GLU A 14 -4.91 -8.43 27.76
N GLN A 15 -4.05 -8.59 28.78
CA GLN A 15 -3.14 -7.52 29.20
C GLN A 15 -2.05 -7.23 28.16
N ALA A 16 -1.55 -8.26 27.48
CA ALA A 16 -0.61 -8.09 26.38
C ALA A 16 -1.27 -7.37 25.19
N GLN A 17 -2.51 -7.72 24.85
CA GLN A 17 -3.29 -7.06 23.81
C GLN A 17 -3.55 -5.58 24.11
N ASN A 18 -3.87 -5.25 25.37
CA ASN A 18 -4.07 -3.86 25.81
C ASN A 18 -2.77 -3.04 25.83
N ARG A 19 -1.64 -3.64 26.16
CA ARG A 19 -0.32 -2.98 26.07
C ARG A 19 0.10 -2.76 24.61
N PHE A 20 -0.22 -3.70 23.72
CA PHE A 20 0.04 -3.60 22.31
C PHE A 20 -0.80 -2.50 21.66
N SER A 21 -2.08 -2.38 22.01
CA SER A 21 -2.96 -1.33 21.51
C SER A 21 -2.53 0.07 21.97
N THR A 22 -1.99 0.20 23.19
CA THR A 22 -1.48 1.48 23.72
C THR A 22 -0.19 1.91 23.01
N PHE A 23 0.64 0.97 22.59
CA PHE A 23 1.87 1.26 21.83
C PHE A 23 1.58 1.75 20.42
N PHE A 24 0.49 1.25 19.79
CA PHE A 24 0.04 1.67 18.46
C PHE A 24 -0.93 2.86 18.45
N SER A 25 -1.38 3.36 19.60
CA SER A 25 -2.27 4.53 19.69
C SER A 25 -1.60 5.86 19.29
N GLY A 26 -0.29 5.86 19.05
CA GLY A 26 0.45 7.00 18.51
C GLY A 26 0.62 7.01 16.99
N ILE A 27 0.21 5.95 16.29
CA ILE A 27 0.19 5.90 14.83
C ILE A 27 -1.19 6.39 14.39
N PRO A 28 -1.31 7.35 13.45
CA PRO A 28 -2.61 7.74 12.92
C PRO A 28 -3.30 6.50 12.35
N THR A 29 -4.15 5.88 13.15
CA THR A 29 -5.04 4.82 12.66
C THR A 29 -6.02 5.48 11.72
N PHE A 30 -5.88 5.19 10.43
CA PHE A 30 -6.96 5.44 9.49
C PHE A 30 -8.22 4.79 10.07
N PRO A 31 -9.31 5.52 10.21
CA PRO A 31 -10.55 4.95 10.72
C PRO A 31 -11.03 3.88 9.72
N ILE A 32 -10.79 2.62 10.04
CA ILE A 32 -11.42 1.51 9.35
C ILE A 32 -12.90 1.60 9.70
N ARG A 33 -13.65 2.26 8.84
CA ARG A 33 -15.10 2.37 8.97
C ARG A 33 -15.68 1.03 8.53
N PHE A 34 -15.96 0.15 9.48
CA PHE A 34 -16.71 -1.06 9.22
C PHE A 34 -18.13 -0.69 8.79
N PRO A 35 -18.58 -1.05 7.58
CA PRO A 35 -19.97 -0.85 7.21
C PRO A 35 -20.82 -1.76 8.08
N LYS A 36 -21.86 -1.19 8.70
CA LYS A 36 -22.83 -1.89 9.54
C LYS A 36 -23.72 -2.89 8.80
N ASN A 37 -23.63 -2.95 7.48
CA ASN A 37 -24.41 -3.88 6.66
C ASN A 37 -23.45 -4.88 6.03
N GLY A 38 -23.39 -6.06 6.57
CA GLY A 38 -22.82 -7.35 6.13
C GLY A 38 -22.22 -7.53 4.72
N GLY A 39 -21.69 -6.46 4.13
CA GLY A 39 -20.89 -6.51 2.92
C GLY A 39 -19.54 -7.11 3.26
N SER A 40 -19.25 -8.26 2.72
CA SER A 40 -17.94 -8.89 2.78
C SER A 40 -16.90 -7.90 2.24
N PHE A 41 -16.11 -7.28 3.14
CA PHE A 41 -14.87 -6.67 2.73
C PHE A 41 -13.99 -7.79 2.20
N LYS A 42 -13.76 -7.83 0.92
CA LYS A 42 -12.60 -8.55 0.38
C LYS A 42 -11.38 -7.76 0.85
N LEU A 43 -10.83 -8.13 2.00
CA LEU A 43 -9.47 -7.78 2.32
C LEU A 43 -8.62 -8.28 1.16
N ALA A 44 -7.72 -7.45 0.65
CA ALA A 44 -6.77 -7.88 -0.34
C ALA A 44 -6.05 -9.13 0.20
N ASP A 45 -5.98 -10.18 -0.61
CA ASP A 45 -5.40 -11.45 -0.19
C ASP A 45 -3.91 -11.33 0.12
N TRP A 46 -3.25 -10.31 -0.47
CA TRP A 46 -1.85 -9.99 -0.24
C TRP A 46 -1.57 -8.51 -0.55
N SER A 47 -0.41 -8.02 -0.13
CA SER A 47 0.01 -6.65 -0.36
C SER A 47 1.43 -6.61 -0.93
N PRO A 48 1.62 -6.16 -2.19
CA PRO A 48 2.94 -6.00 -2.76
C PRO A 48 3.73 -4.92 -2.03
N LEU A 49 5.05 -5.10 -1.96
CA LEU A 49 5.96 -4.06 -1.49
C LEU A 49 6.06 -2.98 -2.56
N VAL A 50 6.12 -1.73 -2.11
CA VAL A 50 6.19 -0.56 -2.99
C VAL A 50 7.20 0.42 -2.42
N ASP A 51 8.18 0.77 -3.25
CA ASP A 51 9.10 1.87 -3.01
C ASP A 51 8.57 3.13 -3.68
N ILE A 52 8.68 4.26 -2.99
CA ILE A 52 8.34 5.59 -3.52
C ILE A 52 9.59 6.45 -3.44
N THR A 53 10.05 6.94 -4.58
CA THR A 53 11.17 7.88 -4.67
C THR A 53 10.68 9.19 -5.28
N GLU A 54 11.34 10.28 -4.91
CA GLU A 54 11.04 11.63 -5.35
C GLU A 54 12.32 12.30 -5.82
N ASP A 55 12.25 12.99 -6.95
CA ASP A 55 13.27 13.92 -7.42
C ASP A 55 12.67 15.30 -7.77
N ASP A 56 13.44 16.16 -8.42
CA ASP A 56 12.99 17.52 -8.78
C ASP A 56 11.88 17.52 -9.85
N HIS A 57 11.66 16.41 -10.55
CA HIS A 57 10.79 16.32 -11.72
C HIS A 57 9.59 15.40 -11.53
N GLU A 58 9.72 14.33 -10.73
CA GLU A 58 8.68 13.33 -10.59
C GLU A 58 8.68 12.60 -9.24
N TYR A 59 7.57 11.94 -8.97
CA TYR A 59 7.44 10.84 -8.01
C TYR A 59 7.44 9.53 -8.77
N LEU A 60 8.27 8.58 -8.34
CA LEU A 60 8.36 7.25 -8.95
C LEU A 60 7.94 6.20 -7.93
N PHE A 61 6.87 5.47 -8.25
CA PHE A 61 6.40 4.32 -7.47
C PHE A 61 6.90 3.05 -8.15
N LYS A 62 7.55 2.16 -7.40
CA LYS A 62 7.99 0.84 -7.88
C LYS A 62 7.34 -0.23 -7.04
N ALA A 63 6.50 -1.07 -7.66
CA ALA A 63 5.83 -2.18 -7.00
C ALA A 63 6.35 -3.52 -7.51
N ASP A 64 6.71 -4.41 -6.59
CA ASP A 64 7.15 -5.76 -6.89
C ASP A 64 5.96 -6.68 -7.14
N LEU A 65 5.76 -7.06 -8.39
CA LEU A 65 4.64 -7.89 -8.85
C LEU A 65 5.15 -9.11 -9.65
N PRO A 66 5.96 -9.98 -9.04
CA PRO A 66 6.56 -11.11 -9.74
C PRO A 66 5.48 -12.06 -10.27
N GLU A 67 5.73 -12.63 -11.47
CA GLU A 67 4.83 -13.57 -12.16
C GLU A 67 3.46 -12.99 -12.56
N MET A 68 3.32 -11.68 -12.57
CA MET A 68 2.15 -11.00 -13.13
C MET A 68 2.44 -10.49 -14.53
N LYS A 69 1.40 -10.29 -15.30
CA LYS A 69 1.44 -9.63 -16.61
C LYS A 69 0.85 -8.23 -16.48
N LYS A 70 1.20 -7.35 -17.43
CA LYS A 70 0.66 -5.98 -17.45
C LYS A 70 -0.88 -5.95 -17.44
N ASP A 71 -1.52 -6.94 -18.09
CA ASP A 71 -2.98 -7.02 -18.18
C ASP A 71 -3.66 -7.45 -16.87
N ASP A 72 -2.88 -7.98 -15.92
CA ASP A 72 -3.36 -8.35 -14.58
C ASP A 72 -3.27 -7.19 -13.56
N VAL A 73 -2.74 -6.03 -14.00
CA VAL A 73 -2.52 -4.85 -13.15
C VAL A 73 -3.28 -3.65 -13.67
N LYS A 74 -3.93 -2.92 -12.78
CA LYS A 74 -4.66 -1.69 -13.06
C LYS A 74 -4.11 -0.55 -12.22
N VAL A 75 -3.86 0.59 -12.86
CA VAL A 75 -3.46 1.85 -12.21
C VAL A 75 -4.50 2.90 -12.51
N THR A 76 -5.06 3.53 -11.48
CA THR A 76 -6.04 4.64 -11.65
C THR A 76 -5.78 5.74 -10.64
N ILE A 77 -6.20 6.96 -10.97
CA ILE A 77 -6.25 8.08 -10.01
C ILE A 77 -7.68 8.56 -9.93
N GLU A 78 -8.21 8.59 -8.73
CA GLU A 78 -9.55 9.09 -8.43
C GLU A 78 -9.52 9.95 -7.17
N ASN A 79 -10.09 11.16 -7.24
CA ASN A 79 -10.18 12.08 -6.11
C ASN A 79 -8.84 12.34 -5.37
N GLY A 80 -7.74 12.44 -6.12
CA GLY A 80 -6.42 12.67 -5.55
C GLY A 80 -5.78 11.45 -4.88
N ILE A 81 -6.31 10.25 -5.16
CA ILE A 81 -5.77 8.98 -4.68
C ILE A 81 -5.33 8.14 -5.88
N LEU A 82 -4.08 7.69 -5.85
CA LEU A 82 -3.53 6.70 -6.79
C LEU A 82 -3.87 5.30 -6.28
N TYR A 83 -4.53 4.50 -7.11
CA TYR A 83 -4.85 3.10 -6.88
C TYR A 83 -3.99 2.22 -7.77
N ILE A 84 -3.35 1.23 -7.19
CA ILE A 84 -2.64 0.16 -7.89
C ILE A 84 -3.29 -1.15 -7.44
N SER A 85 -3.96 -1.84 -8.33
CA SER A 85 -4.70 -3.07 -8.01
C SER A 85 -4.46 -4.14 -9.06
N GLY A 86 -4.70 -5.38 -8.70
CA GLY A 86 -4.55 -6.51 -9.61
C GLY A 86 -4.85 -7.85 -8.96
N GLU A 87 -4.63 -8.92 -9.73
CA GLU A 87 -4.83 -10.29 -9.30
C GLU A 87 -3.66 -11.17 -9.73
N ARG A 88 -2.97 -11.80 -8.77
CA ARG A 88 -2.01 -12.85 -9.05
C ARG A 88 -2.69 -14.20 -9.01
N ARG A 89 -2.75 -14.86 -10.16
CA ARG A 89 -3.39 -16.18 -10.28
C ARG A 89 -2.39 -17.28 -9.98
N ALA A 90 -2.85 -18.29 -9.22
CA ALA A 90 -2.09 -19.51 -9.08
C ALA A 90 -2.04 -20.23 -10.44
N GLU A 91 -0.87 -20.75 -10.81
CA GLU A 91 -0.80 -21.68 -11.93
C GLU A 91 -1.71 -22.89 -11.67
N LYS A 92 -2.43 -23.35 -12.71
CA LYS A 92 -3.27 -24.53 -12.58
C LYS A 92 -2.40 -25.69 -12.12
N GLU A 93 -2.83 -26.36 -11.06
CA GLU A 93 -2.19 -27.57 -10.58
C GLU A 93 -2.04 -28.58 -11.74
N GLU A 94 -0.81 -28.89 -12.10
CA GLU A 94 -0.54 -30.06 -12.91
C GLU A 94 -0.86 -31.28 -12.05
N LYS A 95 -1.89 -32.04 -12.41
CA LYS A 95 -2.44 -33.22 -11.67
C LYS A 95 -1.39 -34.26 -11.25
N LYS A 96 -0.13 -34.13 -11.65
CA LYS A 96 0.98 -35.04 -11.36
C LYS A 96 2.03 -34.49 -10.39
N ARG A 97 1.96 -33.19 -9.98
CA ARG A 97 2.93 -32.59 -9.07
C ARG A 97 2.39 -32.58 -7.64
N LYS A 98 3.20 -33.05 -6.70
CA LYS A 98 2.94 -32.94 -5.26
C LYS A 98 3.68 -31.72 -4.73
N PHE A 99 2.95 -30.75 -4.19
CA PHE A 99 3.56 -29.63 -3.48
C PHE A 99 4.07 -30.09 -2.12
N HIS A 100 5.32 -29.83 -1.82
CA HIS A 100 5.91 -30.13 -0.51
C HIS A 100 5.88 -28.89 0.39
N ARG A 101 5.90 -27.69 -0.20
CA ARG A 101 5.85 -26.40 0.50
C ARG A 101 5.32 -25.33 -0.42
N VAL A 102 4.39 -24.51 0.06
CA VAL A 102 3.83 -23.36 -0.64
C VAL A 102 3.94 -22.14 0.29
N GLU A 103 4.71 -21.12 -0.12
CA GLU A 103 4.94 -19.89 0.65
C GLU A 103 4.57 -18.64 -0.15
N ARG A 104 4.03 -18.83 -1.35
CA ARG A 104 3.68 -17.73 -2.26
C ARG A 104 2.23 -17.34 -2.06
N PHE A 105 1.99 -16.04 -2.05
CA PHE A 105 0.64 -15.49 -1.95
C PHE A 105 0.06 -15.32 -3.35
N PHE A 106 -1.22 -15.67 -3.50
CA PHE A 106 -2.02 -15.49 -4.71
C PHE A 106 -3.31 -14.76 -4.33
N GLY A 107 -4.03 -14.26 -5.35
CA GLY A 107 -5.29 -13.56 -5.17
C GLY A 107 -5.19 -12.08 -5.51
N THR A 108 -6.13 -11.32 -5.02
CA THR A 108 -6.25 -9.88 -5.32
C THR A 108 -5.38 -9.04 -4.41
N PHE A 109 -4.89 -7.92 -4.93
CA PHE A 109 -4.24 -6.88 -4.14
C PHE A 109 -4.76 -5.50 -4.51
N GLU A 110 -4.65 -4.58 -3.57
CA GLU A 110 -4.88 -3.15 -3.78
C GLU A 110 -3.91 -2.35 -2.92
N ARG A 111 -3.28 -1.34 -3.53
CA ARG A 111 -2.46 -0.33 -2.85
C ARG A 111 -2.99 1.04 -3.20
N THR A 112 -3.07 1.90 -2.20
CA THR A 112 -3.54 3.28 -2.35
C THR A 112 -2.53 4.27 -1.83
N PHE A 113 -2.33 5.37 -2.55
CA PHE A 113 -1.41 6.43 -2.18
C PHE A 113 -2.05 7.79 -2.44
N THR A 114 -1.88 8.73 -1.53
CA THR A 114 -2.31 10.11 -1.76
C THR A 114 -1.41 10.74 -2.81
N VAL A 115 -2.01 11.36 -3.83
CA VAL A 115 -1.29 12.11 -4.85
C VAL A 115 -0.85 13.45 -4.26
N PRO A 116 0.46 13.78 -4.31
CA PRO A 116 0.95 15.08 -3.84
C PRO A 116 0.33 16.26 -4.59
N GLU A 117 0.17 17.41 -3.90
CA GLU A 117 -0.48 18.58 -4.48
C GLU A 117 0.30 19.20 -5.66
N ASP A 118 1.62 19.05 -5.68
CA ASP A 118 2.51 19.51 -6.75
C ASP A 118 2.62 18.54 -7.92
N ALA A 119 2.01 17.37 -7.83
CA ALA A 119 1.99 16.40 -8.92
C ALA A 119 1.03 16.80 -10.06
N GLU A 120 1.28 16.31 -11.27
CA GLU A 120 0.45 16.47 -12.45
C GLU A 120 -0.19 15.13 -12.87
N PRO A 121 -1.34 14.75 -12.29
CA PRO A 121 -1.95 13.43 -12.50
C PRO A 121 -2.33 13.12 -13.95
N THR A 122 -2.56 14.16 -14.77
CA THR A 122 -2.92 14.00 -16.19
C THR A 122 -1.79 13.47 -17.06
N LYS A 123 -0.55 13.52 -16.55
CA LYS A 123 0.65 13.05 -17.25
C LYS A 123 1.25 11.78 -16.65
N ILE A 124 0.48 11.08 -15.82
CA ILE A 124 0.94 9.82 -15.23
C ILE A 124 1.22 8.78 -16.32
N VAL A 125 2.34 8.08 -16.18
CA VAL A 125 2.73 6.96 -17.06
C VAL A 125 3.03 5.75 -16.18
N ALA A 126 2.58 4.57 -16.62
CA ALA A 126 2.88 3.31 -15.95
C ALA A 126 3.56 2.35 -16.91
N GLU A 127 4.67 1.76 -16.48
CA GLU A 127 5.44 0.77 -17.22
C GLU A 127 5.56 -0.52 -16.41
N PHE A 128 5.54 -1.66 -17.09
CA PHE A 128 5.65 -2.96 -16.45
C PHE A 128 6.75 -3.78 -17.13
N HIS A 129 7.84 -4.06 -16.39
CA HIS A 129 8.99 -4.81 -16.88
C HIS A 129 9.47 -5.80 -15.81
N ASP A 130 9.73 -7.03 -16.21
CA ASP A 130 10.36 -8.08 -15.37
C ASP A 130 9.69 -8.27 -13.99
N GLY A 131 8.37 -8.15 -13.94
CA GLY A 131 7.61 -8.29 -12.70
C GLY A 131 7.65 -7.06 -11.78
N VAL A 132 8.13 -5.92 -12.27
CA VAL A 132 8.12 -4.64 -11.56
C VAL A 132 7.23 -3.65 -12.29
N LEU A 133 6.25 -3.10 -11.58
CA LEU A 133 5.46 -1.97 -12.04
C LEU A 133 6.17 -0.68 -11.64
N GLN A 134 6.40 0.21 -12.60
CA GLN A 134 6.92 1.55 -12.38
C GLN A 134 5.84 2.55 -12.76
N VAL A 135 5.45 3.42 -11.83
CA VAL A 135 4.47 4.48 -12.06
C VAL A 135 5.17 5.83 -11.89
N HIS A 136 5.29 6.55 -13.00
CA HIS A 136 5.88 7.88 -13.08
C HIS A 136 4.79 8.92 -12.93
N LEU A 137 4.87 9.74 -11.91
CA LEU A 137 3.94 10.82 -11.62
C LEU A 137 4.71 12.16 -11.67
N PRO A 138 4.69 12.87 -12.81
CA PRO A 138 5.43 14.11 -12.96
C PRO A 138 4.95 15.20 -12.01
N LYS A 139 5.87 16.08 -11.63
CA LYS A 139 5.56 17.31 -10.90
C LYS A 139 5.14 18.42 -11.85
N ARG A 140 4.29 19.31 -11.36
CA ARG A 140 3.97 20.56 -12.07
C ARG A 140 5.23 21.42 -12.16
N PRO A 141 5.45 22.13 -13.28
CA PRO A 141 6.53 23.10 -13.37
C PRO A 141 6.43 24.13 -12.26
N MET A 142 7.46 24.25 -11.43
CA MET A 142 7.51 25.34 -10.47
C MET A 142 7.55 26.67 -11.21
N PRO A 143 6.72 27.66 -10.83
CA PRO A 143 6.85 29.01 -11.39
C PRO A 143 8.24 29.55 -11.04
N LYS A 144 8.98 30.01 -12.06
CA LYS A 144 10.28 30.65 -11.84
C LYS A 144 10.11 31.77 -10.82
N PRO A 145 10.97 31.89 -9.78
CA PRO A 145 10.89 32.97 -8.83
C PRO A 145 10.99 34.32 -9.57
N LYS A 146 9.96 35.16 -9.42
CA LYS A 146 10.00 36.52 -9.96
C LYS A 146 10.88 37.32 -9.03
N THR A 147 12.05 37.71 -9.51
CA THR A 147 12.88 38.69 -8.82
C THR A 147 12.21 40.04 -8.93
N ILE A 148 11.81 40.63 -7.79
CA ILE A 148 11.28 42.00 -7.72
C ILE A 148 12.41 42.88 -7.25
N GLU A 149 12.86 43.79 -8.11
CA GLU A 149 13.84 44.80 -7.76
C GLU A 149 13.14 45.91 -6.99
N VAL A 150 13.46 46.06 -5.71
CA VAL A 150 12.92 47.16 -4.87
C VAL A 150 13.84 48.35 -4.99
N LYS A 151 13.35 49.45 -5.57
CA LYS A 151 14.07 50.71 -5.55
C LYS A 151 13.99 51.31 -4.15
N VAL A 152 15.16 51.52 -3.53
CA VAL A 152 15.28 52.27 -2.27
C VAL A 152 15.20 53.75 -2.62
N GLN A 153 14.27 54.47 -1.98
CA GLN A 153 14.16 55.94 -2.03
C GLN A 153 14.97 56.56 -0.93
#